data_5cb06e8786fe98054ff38b5e71db8c23
#
_entry.id   5cb06e8786fe98054ff38b5e71db8c23
#
_cell.length_a   1.000
_cell.length_b   1.000
_cell.length_c   1.000
_cell.angle_alpha   90.00
_cell.angle_beta   90.00
_cell.angle_gamma   90.00
#
_symmetry.space_group_name_H-M   'P 1'
#
loop_
_entity.id
_entity.type
_entity.pdbx_description
1 polymer ?
#
loop_
_entity_poly.entity_id
_entity_poly.type
_entity_poly.pdbx_seq_one_letter_code
_entity_poly.pdbx_strand_id
1 'polypeptide(L)'
;MKQFLTDLLGAEGVLDEPARLAAYSEDQTEIEGGAPALVAFPTTTKQIQSIVHVAGQERTPITARVFGTNLGGLTVPSEGGLVLDLTRMNRVIDIDREDMVAVIEPGVSQRILKDRLTSEGIPLTLGYSLAPPDTSVFANALMGGLTNRSLKYGNQAEAISALEVVLSDGSLAQLGSWAVDGVPPFGRVPLPDLIGLFVGWQGTTGIATRMAFQLWPLHPLNRRLFFLTYTPRATFEAMRRLVRTEAVDDIGGLSWPSGKMMLGVPKPHPVLGDGEPTFFLYLDLTAEIPEEMAVKEKLVQRVIDGLRAEGERYEGPIDVSTLVKVNPAMGKFADFPTHLDFLTDHPGGGLTWIGTYGPLSRFTDAAVACGEIMMRTGLPPTIVSRPMRGGHYGVLRFVTVFDKKDPNDVARTRAVNRELLLELTNRGFLMYKTPVWAWNELKPRMDPGMLKLMGQVKHLMDPYRHFNPGKLGL
;
A
#
# COMPACT_ATOMS: atom_id res chain seq x y z
N MET A 1 -29.22 -9.84 -13.94
CA MET A 1 -27.99 -9.01 -13.78
C MET A 1 -27.49 -8.40 -15.08
N LYS A 2 -27.10 -9.14 -16.18
CA LYS A 2 -26.46 -8.54 -17.38
C LYS A 2 -27.37 -7.48 -18.06
N GLN A 3 -28.64 -7.80 -18.34
CA GLN A 3 -29.58 -6.87 -18.99
C GLN A 3 -29.74 -5.59 -18.15
N PHE A 4 -29.95 -5.75 -16.84
CA PHE A 4 -30.06 -4.61 -15.92
C PHE A 4 -28.83 -3.70 -15.96
N LEU A 5 -27.61 -4.27 -15.94
CA LEU A 5 -26.39 -3.50 -16.03
C LEU A 5 -26.25 -2.77 -17.36
N THR A 6 -26.62 -3.42 -18.47
CA THR A 6 -26.61 -2.81 -19.81
C THR A 6 -27.58 -1.64 -19.91
N ASP A 7 -28.78 -1.79 -19.36
CA ASP A 7 -29.79 -0.72 -19.34
C ASP A 7 -29.36 0.46 -18.47
N LEU A 8 -28.67 0.19 -17.35
CA LEU A 8 -28.20 1.21 -16.39
C LEU A 8 -26.93 1.95 -16.86
N LEU A 9 -25.96 1.23 -17.43
CA LEU A 9 -24.60 1.72 -17.72
C LEU A 9 -24.34 1.92 -19.21
N GLY A 10 -25.23 1.43 -20.09
CA GLY A 10 -24.96 1.29 -21.52
C GLY A 10 -24.05 0.08 -21.83
N ALA A 11 -23.99 -0.30 -23.09
CA ALA A 11 -23.18 -1.45 -23.54
C ALA A 11 -21.69 -1.30 -23.20
N GLU A 12 -21.15 -0.09 -23.30
CA GLU A 12 -19.74 0.24 -22.97
C GLU A 12 -19.45 0.20 -21.45
N GLY A 13 -20.49 0.13 -20.63
CA GLY A 13 -20.38 0.06 -19.17
C GLY A 13 -20.35 -1.37 -18.63
N VAL A 14 -20.45 -2.39 -19.49
CA VAL A 14 -20.50 -3.81 -19.09
C VAL A 14 -19.54 -4.63 -19.93
N LEU A 15 -18.76 -5.49 -19.26
CA LEU A 15 -17.86 -6.42 -19.90
C LEU A 15 -18.30 -7.85 -19.55
N ASP A 16 -18.50 -8.68 -20.58
CA ASP A 16 -18.89 -10.09 -20.45
C ASP A 16 -18.11 -11.03 -21.38
N GLU A 17 -17.17 -10.48 -22.16
CA GLU A 17 -16.32 -11.26 -23.06
C GLU A 17 -15.30 -12.09 -22.27
N PRO A 18 -15.31 -13.44 -22.38
CA PRO A 18 -14.46 -14.31 -21.55
C PRO A 18 -12.97 -13.99 -21.62
N ALA A 19 -12.44 -13.67 -22.81
CA ALA A 19 -11.03 -13.34 -22.99
C ALA A 19 -10.60 -12.09 -22.20
N ARG A 20 -11.50 -11.11 -22.07
CA ARG A 20 -11.25 -9.88 -21.31
C ARG A 20 -11.54 -10.04 -19.81
N LEU A 21 -12.48 -10.89 -19.44
CA LEU A 21 -12.77 -11.24 -18.04
C LEU A 21 -11.56 -11.93 -17.38
N ALA A 22 -10.75 -12.65 -18.12
CA ALA A 22 -9.55 -13.31 -17.62
C ALA A 22 -8.58 -12.35 -16.90
N ALA A 23 -8.47 -11.08 -17.35
CA ALA A 23 -7.66 -10.06 -16.69
C ALA A 23 -8.15 -9.65 -15.29
N TYR A 24 -9.37 -10.04 -14.93
CA TYR A 24 -9.96 -9.80 -13.60
C TYR A 24 -9.91 -11.03 -12.69
N SER A 25 -9.44 -12.17 -13.21
CA SER A 25 -9.35 -13.43 -12.48
C SER A 25 -8.03 -13.59 -11.74
N GLU A 26 -7.08 -12.70 -11.98
CA GLU A 26 -5.73 -12.77 -11.40
C GLU A 26 -5.17 -11.37 -11.09
N ASP A 27 -4.11 -11.35 -10.30
CA ASP A 27 -3.19 -10.21 -10.14
C ASP A 27 -1.74 -10.69 -10.41
N GLN A 28 -0.73 -9.91 -10.05
CA GLN A 28 0.67 -10.28 -10.25
C GLN A 28 1.16 -11.37 -9.29
N THR A 29 0.38 -11.72 -8.27
CA THR A 29 0.79 -12.71 -7.26
C THR A 29 0.62 -14.16 -7.73
N GLU A 30 1.09 -15.08 -6.90
CA GLU A 30 0.91 -16.53 -7.05
C GLU A 30 -0.49 -17.03 -6.71
N ILE A 31 -1.42 -16.12 -6.40
CA ILE A 31 -2.77 -16.43 -5.95
C ILE A 31 -3.66 -16.71 -7.16
N GLU A 32 -4.31 -17.86 -7.14
CA GLU A 32 -5.37 -18.20 -8.09
C GLU A 32 -6.71 -17.67 -7.59
N GLY A 33 -7.50 -17.13 -8.48
CA GLY A 33 -8.82 -16.59 -8.16
C GLY A 33 -9.92 -17.14 -9.06
N GLY A 34 -11.16 -16.84 -8.68
CA GLY A 34 -12.33 -17.15 -9.50
C GLY A 34 -12.49 -16.15 -10.64
N ALA A 35 -12.96 -16.61 -11.79
CA ALA A 35 -13.34 -15.74 -12.89
C ALA A 35 -14.65 -14.99 -12.56
N PRO A 36 -14.73 -13.67 -12.77
CA PRO A 36 -15.99 -12.96 -12.67
C PRO A 36 -16.92 -13.37 -13.81
N ALA A 37 -18.23 -13.34 -13.55
CA ALA A 37 -19.22 -13.51 -14.59
C ALA A 37 -19.39 -12.24 -15.45
N LEU A 38 -19.21 -11.08 -14.83
CA LEU A 38 -19.38 -9.76 -15.44
C LEU A 38 -18.43 -8.74 -14.79
N VAL A 39 -18.06 -7.71 -15.54
CA VAL A 39 -17.45 -6.48 -14.99
C VAL A 39 -18.34 -5.30 -15.32
N ALA A 40 -18.63 -4.47 -14.33
CA ALA A 40 -19.42 -3.24 -14.50
C ALA A 40 -18.54 -2.01 -14.20
N PHE A 41 -18.69 -0.98 -15.03
CA PHE A 41 -17.93 0.28 -14.95
C PHE A 41 -18.86 1.46 -14.62
N PRO A 42 -19.30 1.61 -13.37
CA PRO A 42 -20.14 2.75 -12.98
C PRO A 42 -19.32 4.05 -13.02
N THR A 43 -20.01 5.16 -13.23
CA THR A 43 -19.46 6.52 -13.24
C THR A 43 -20.04 7.41 -12.16
N THR A 44 -21.07 6.93 -11.44
CA THR A 44 -21.75 7.69 -10.39
C THR A 44 -22.11 6.83 -9.18
N THR A 45 -22.17 7.46 -8.00
CA THR A 45 -22.66 6.81 -6.76
C THR A 45 -24.07 6.23 -6.94
N LYS A 46 -24.96 6.90 -7.66
CA LYS A 46 -26.33 6.41 -7.92
C LYS A 46 -26.36 5.09 -8.69
N GLN A 47 -25.48 4.94 -9.67
CA GLN A 47 -25.35 3.66 -10.39
C GLN A 47 -24.88 2.55 -9.44
N ILE A 48 -23.91 2.83 -8.56
CA ILE A 48 -23.46 1.85 -7.56
C ILE A 48 -24.59 1.47 -6.61
N GLN A 49 -25.38 2.43 -6.12
CA GLN A 49 -26.54 2.17 -5.26
C GLN A 49 -27.52 1.19 -5.94
N SER A 50 -27.86 1.44 -7.20
CA SER A 50 -28.76 0.57 -7.97
C SER A 50 -28.17 -0.83 -8.18
N ILE A 51 -26.88 -0.92 -8.51
CA ILE A 51 -26.18 -2.21 -8.71
C ILE A 51 -26.15 -3.01 -7.40
N VAL A 52 -25.75 -2.38 -6.29
CA VAL A 52 -25.67 -3.03 -4.97
C VAL A 52 -27.05 -3.53 -4.54
N HIS A 53 -28.08 -2.70 -4.69
CA HIS A 53 -29.46 -3.09 -4.35
C HIS A 53 -29.92 -4.35 -5.11
N VAL A 54 -29.74 -4.37 -6.43
CA VAL A 54 -30.14 -5.53 -7.25
C VAL A 54 -29.26 -6.75 -6.96
N ALA A 55 -27.96 -6.56 -6.80
CA ALA A 55 -27.03 -7.65 -6.46
C ALA A 55 -27.36 -8.29 -5.10
N GLY A 56 -27.79 -7.49 -4.12
CA GLY A 56 -28.27 -8.00 -2.83
C GLY A 56 -29.52 -8.87 -2.97
N GLN A 57 -30.50 -8.44 -3.79
CA GLN A 57 -31.70 -9.21 -4.06
C GLN A 57 -31.42 -10.53 -4.79
N GLU A 58 -30.51 -10.49 -5.79
CA GLU A 58 -30.11 -11.68 -6.56
C GLU A 58 -29.02 -12.51 -5.85
N ARG A 59 -28.51 -12.07 -4.70
CA ARG A 59 -27.38 -12.66 -3.99
C ARG A 59 -26.13 -12.82 -4.88
N THR A 60 -25.91 -11.86 -5.77
CA THR A 60 -24.76 -11.85 -6.67
C THR A 60 -23.55 -11.30 -5.93
N PRO A 61 -22.45 -12.05 -5.81
CA PRO A 61 -21.21 -11.56 -5.21
C PRO A 61 -20.68 -10.31 -5.94
N ILE A 62 -20.21 -9.31 -5.20
CA ILE A 62 -19.57 -8.11 -5.72
C ILE A 62 -18.14 -8.02 -5.20
N THR A 63 -17.17 -7.90 -6.11
CA THR A 63 -15.79 -7.54 -5.78
C THR A 63 -15.50 -6.14 -6.31
N ALA A 64 -15.29 -5.17 -5.41
CA ALA A 64 -14.87 -3.83 -5.82
C ALA A 64 -13.39 -3.81 -6.22
N ARG A 65 -13.08 -3.18 -7.35
CA ARG A 65 -11.73 -3.04 -7.89
C ARG A 65 -11.51 -1.61 -8.41
N VAL A 66 -10.30 -1.10 -8.20
CA VAL A 66 -9.72 0.04 -8.93
C VAL A 66 -8.45 -0.51 -9.55
N PHE A 67 -7.78 -0.04 -10.45
CA PHE A 67 -6.53 -0.43 -11.15
C PHE A 67 -5.94 -1.84 -10.90
N GLY A 68 -6.31 -2.56 -9.84
CA GLY A 68 -5.82 -3.90 -9.53
C GLY A 68 -4.33 -3.99 -9.14
N THR A 69 -3.71 -2.88 -8.77
CA THR A 69 -2.27 -2.81 -8.41
C THR A 69 -1.94 -3.38 -7.02
N ASN A 70 -2.93 -3.86 -6.28
CA ASN A 70 -2.70 -4.50 -4.99
C ASN A 70 -2.11 -5.90 -5.19
N LEU A 71 -1.11 -6.24 -4.36
CA LEU A 71 -0.48 -7.56 -4.36
C LEU A 71 -1.01 -8.37 -3.17
N GLY A 72 -1.85 -9.34 -3.43
CA GLY A 72 -2.44 -10.19 -2.39
C GLY A 72 -3.79 -10.78 -2.76
N GLY A 73 -4.19 -10.74 -4.02
CA GLY A 73 -5.46 -11.28 -4.50
C GLY A 73 -6.71 -10.60 -3.92
N LEU A 74 -6.57 -9.38 -3.36
CA LEU A 74 -7.67 -8.73 -2.64
C LEU A 74 -8.80 -8.26 -3.56
N THR A 75 -8.47 -7.98 -4.83
CA THR A 75 -9.41 -7.56 -5.87
C THR A 75 -9.73 -8.67 -6.86
N VAL A 76 -9.23 -9.88 -6.61
CA VAL A 76 -9.55 -11.07 -7.39
C VAL A 76 -10.79 -11.72 -6.77
N PRO A 77 -11.87 -11.97 -7.54
CA PRO A 77 -13.06 -12.61 -7.00
C PRO A 77 -12.76 -14.00 -6.42
N SER A 78 -13.25 -14.28 -5.22
CA SER A 78 -13.12 -15.62 -4.62
C SER A 78 -14.26 -16.55 -5.06
N GLU A 79 -15.44 -15.99 -5.29
CA GLU A 79 -16.67 -16.74 -5.61
C GLU A 79 -17.28 -16.33 -6.97
N GLY A 80 -16.48 -15.76 -7.89
CA GLY A 80 -16.98 -15.25 -9.16
C GLY A 80 -17.86 -14.01 -9.00
N GLY A 81 -19.04 -14.00 -9.64
CA GLY A 81 -19.99 -12.90 -9.54
C GLY A 81 -19.62 -11.67 -10.37
N LEU A 82 -19.85 -10.48 -9.82
CA LEU A 82 -19.68 -9.18 -10.46
C LEU A 82 -18.40 -8.51 -9.95
N VAL A 83 -17.49 -8.11 -10.82
CA VAL A 83 -16.47 -7.12 -10.50
C VAL A 83 -17.02 -5.72 -10.77
N LEU A 84 -16.96 -4.88 -9.76
CA LEU A 84 -17.30 -3.46 -9.86
C LEU A 84 -16.02 -2.65 -10.03
N ASP A 85 -15.70 -2.32 -11.29
CA ASP A 85 -14.51 -1.56 -11.64
C ASP A 85 -14.78 -0.05 -11.51
N LEU A 86 -14.19 0.57 -10.51
CA LEU A 86 -14.41 1.97 -10.15
C LEU A 86 -13.43 2.94 -10.82
N THR A 87 -12.65 2.50 -11.79
CA THR A 87 -11.64 3.35 -12.46
C THR A 87 -12.24 4.56 -13.18
N ARG A 88 -13.49 4.47 -13.65
CA ARG A 88 -14.19 5.58 -14.30
C ARG A 88 -14.71 6.65 -13.33
N MET A 89 -14.74 6.38 -12.03
CA MET A 89 -15.00 7.37 -10.98
C MET A 89 -13.66 8.01 -10.56
N ASN A 90 -13.15 8.93 -11.36
CA ASN A 90 -11.79 9.45 -11.23
C ASN A 90 -11.70 10.98 -11.06
N ARG A 91 -12.77 11.60 -10.60
CA ARG A 91 -12.81 13.05 -10.39
C ARG A 91 -12.15 13.44 -9.08
N VAL A 92 -11.29 14.45 -9.14
CA VAL A 92 -10.96 15.29 -7.98
C VAL A 92 -12.08 16.32 -7.89
N ILE A 93 -13.01 16.10 -6.95
CA ILE A 93 -14.28 16.86 -6.87
C ILE A 93 -14.02 18.27 -6.37
N ASP A 94 -13.21 18.39 -5.33
CA ASP A 94 -12.88 19.66 -4.67
C ASP A 94 -11.50 19.59 -4.00
N ILE A 95 -10.86 20.75 -3.84
CA ILE A 95 -9.63 20.91 -3.05
C ILE A 95 -9.77 22.17 -2.20
N ASP A 96 -9.96 21.98 -0.91
CA ASP A 96 -9.87 23.05 0.07
C ASP A 96 -8.39 23.34 0.37
N ARG A 97 -7.94 24.56 0.02
CA ARG A 97 -6.54 24.98 0.16
C ARG A 97 -6.21 25.40 1.59
N GLU A 98 -7.18 25.94 2.33
CA GLU A 98 -7.02 26.43 3.68
C GLU A 98 -7.07 25.27 4.68
N ASP A 99 -8.06 24.39 4.55
CA ASP A 99 -8.20 23.19 5.40
C ASP A 99 -7.37 22.00 4.90
N MET A 100 -6.68 22.14 3.77
CA MET A 100 -5.78 21.13 3.16
C MET A 100 -6.46 19.75 2.96
N VAL A 101 -7.65 19.77 2.39
CA VAL A 101 -8.46 18.55 2.14
C VAL A 101 -8.80 18.46 0.65
N ALA A 102 -8.62 17.28 0.07
CA ALA A 102 -9.12 16.95 -1.26
C ALA A 102 -10.30 15.99 -1.16
N VAL A 103 -11.37 16.28 -1.87
CA VAL A 103 -12.51 15.36 -2.05
C VAL A 103 -12.31 14.59 -3.35
N ILE A 104 -12.14 13.28 -3.26
CA ILE A 104 -11.75 12.42 -4.37
C ILE A 104 -12.69 11.21 -4.55
N GLU A 105 -12.75 10.72 -5.77
CA GLU A 105 -13.40 9.47 -6.14
C GLU A 105 -12.39 8.28 -6.18
N PRO A 106 -12.88 7.02 -6.18
CA PRO A 106 -12.01 5.84 -6.10
C PRO A 106 -10.94 5.72 -7.19
N GLY A 107 -11.23 6.17 -8.42
CA GLY A 107 -10.32 6.14 -9.57
C GLY A 107 -9.28 7.26 -9.59
N VAL A 108 -9.23 8.12 -8.58
CA VAL A 108 -8.19 9.14 -8.48
C VAL A 108 -6.86 8.49 -8.12
N SER A 109 -5.91 8.51 -9.05
CA SER A 109 -4.55 8.00 -8.86
C SER A 109 -3.63 9.06 -8.23
N GLN A 110 -2.45 8.59 -7.77
CA GLN A 110 -1.39 9.50 -7.29
C GLN A 110 -1.03 10.54 -8.36
N ARG A 111 -0.95 10.12 -9.63
CA ARG A 111 -0.68 11.00 -10.77
C ARG A 111 -1.77 12.05 -10.93
N ILE A 112 -3.05 11.62 -11.01
CA ILE A 112 -4.18 12.55 -11.20
C ILE A 112 -4.21 13.63 -10.13
N LEU A 113 -4.05 13.26 -8.86
CA LEU A 113 -4.09 14.23 -7.77
C LEU A 113 -2.84 15.15 -7.78
N LYS A 114 -1.65 14.62 -8.04
CA LYS A 114 -0.42 15.42 -8.19
C LYS A 114 -0.55 16.43 -9.31
N ASP A 115 -0.99 15.98 -10.51
CA ASP A 115 -1.13 16.84 -11.69
C ASP A 115 -2.15 17.95 -11.44
N ARG A 116 -3.24 17.66 -10.76
CA ARG A 116 -4.25 18.65 -10.38
C ARG A 116 -3.66 19.71 -9.44
N LEU A 117 -2.96 19.31 -8.37
CA LEU A 117 -2.29 20.23 -7.45
C LEU A 117 -1.27 21.11 -8.17
N THR A 118 -0.46 20.50 -9.03
CA THR A 118 0.60 21.20 -9.77
C THR A 118 0.02 22.19 -10.79
N SER A 119 -0.96 21.76 -11.60
CA SER A 119 -1.54 22.59 -12.66
C SER A 119 -2.30 23.81 -12.12
N GLU A 120 -2.84 23.72 -10.92
CA GLU A 120 -3.52 24.83 -10.24
C GLU A 120 -2.61 25.67 -9.33
N GLY A 121 -1.31 25.35 -9.26
CA GLY A 121 -0.36 26.06 -8.42
C GLY A 121 -0.70 25.96 -6.93
N ILE A 122 -1.27 24.84 -6.48
CA ILE A 122 -1.63 24.61 -5.09
C ILE A 122 -0.38 24.12 -4.35
N PRO A 123 0.13 24.83 -3.33
CA PRO A 123 1.34 24.47 -2.61
C PRO A 123 1.12 23.35 -1.58
N LEU A 124 0.38 22.32 -1.98
CA LEU A 124 0.06 21.17 -1.17
C LEU A 124 0.57 19.88 -1.85
N THR A 125 0.73 18.84 -1.06
CA THR A 125 1.14 17.51 -1.52
C THR A 125 0.35 16.42 -0.82
N LEU A 126 0.36 15.23 -1.41
CA LEU A 126 -0.22 14.03 -0.80
C LEU A 126 0.89 13.12 -0.26
N GLY A 127 0.49 12.09 0.48
CA GLY A 127 1.37 10.96 0.80
C GLY A 127 1.46 10.01 -0.40
N TYR A 128 2.66 9.84 -0.95
CA TYR A 128 2.91 8.93 -2.08
C TYR A 128 3.27 7.54 -1.60
N SER A 129 2.51 6.54 -2.01
CA SER A 129 2.90 5.14 -1.78
C SER A 129 4.03 4.73 -2.72
N LEU A 130 4.87 3.79 -2.28
CA LEU A 130 5.84 3.13 -3.15
C LEU A 130 5.09 2.12 -4.03
N ALA A 131 4.49 2.61 -5.10
CA ALA A 131 3.64 1.90 -6.04
C ALA A 131 3.58 2.67 -7.36
N PRO A 132 3.14 2.07 -8.48
CA PRO A 132 3.01 2.77 -9.75
C PRO A 132 2.23 4.08 -9.64
N PRO A 133 2.57 5.11 -10.43
CA PRO A 133 1.91 6.42 -10.39
C PRO A 133 0.38 6.39 -10.54
N ASP A 134 -0.13 5.39 -11.27
CA ASP A 134 -1.56 5.20 -11.50
C ASP A 134 -2.26 4.40 -10.38
N THR A 135 -1.57 4.14 -9.27
CA THR A 135 -2.19 3.54 -8.08
C THR A 135 -3.19 4.50 -7.45
N SER A 136 -4.38 3.98 -7.12
CA SER A 136 -5.44 4.75 -6.46
C SER A 136 -5.02 5.21 -5.06
N VAL A 137 -5.11 6.52 -4.81
CA VAL A 137 -4.95 7.13 -3.47
C VAL A 137 -6.02 6.61 -2.54
N PHE A 138 -7.24 6.55 -3.02
CA PHE A 138 -8.45 6.13 -2.31
C PHE A 138 -8.35 4.66 -1.83
N ALA A 139 -8.07 3.74 -2.75
CA ALA A 139 -7.96 2.32 -2.42
C ALA A 139 -6.78 2.05 -1.49
N ASN A 140 -5.63 2.73 -1.69
CA ASN A 140 -4.48 2.57 -0.81
C ASN A 140 -4.79 3.06 0.62
N ALA A 141 -5.57 4.14 0.78
CA ALA A 141 -6.01 4.62 2.08
C ALA A 141 -6.92 3.60 2.79
N LEU A 142 -7.98 3.11 2.12
CA LEU A 142 -8.87 2.08 2.69
C LEU A 142 -8.15 0.79 3.07
N MET A 143 -7.08 0.44 2.36
CA MET A 143 -6.26 -0.74 2.64
C MET A 143 -5.17 -0.50 3.69
N GLY A 144 -5.15 0.66 4.36
CA GLY A 144 -4.13 1.01 5.34
C GLY A 144 -2.71 0.97 4.76
N GLY A 145 -2.56 1.38 3.49
CA GLY A 145 -1.25 1.38 2.82
C GLY A 145 -0.30 2.42 3.39
N LEU A 146 0.99 2.24 3.13
CA LEU A 146 1.98 3.20 3.58
C LEU A 146 2.38 4.18 2.48
N THR A 147 2.89 5.33 2.89
CA THR A 147 3.34 6.44 2.03
C THR A 147 4.65 7.03 2.56
N ASN A 148 5.24 7.96 1.81
CA ASN A 148 6.38 8.75 2.28
C ASN A 148 6.05 9.72 3.45
N ARG A 149 4.79 9.78 3.86
CA ARG A 149 4.34 10.53 5.05
C ARG A 149 4.12 9.62 6.26
N SER A 150 4.24 8.31 6.08
CA SER A 150 3.90 7.33 7.13
C SER A 150 4.80 7.39 8.35
N LEU A 151 6.03 7.87 8.22
CA LEU A 151 6.90 8.09 9.37
C LEU A 151 6.25 9.07 10.37
N LYS A 152 5.71 10.17 9.89
CA LYS A 152 5.08 11.20 10.74
C LYS A 152 3.63 10.85 11.10
N TYR A 153 2.84 10.45 10.12
CA TYR A 153 1.38 10.43 10.23
C TYR A 153 0.75 9.03 10.26
N GLY A 154 1.56 7.96 10.26
CA GLY A 154 1.03 6.61 10.24
C GLY A 154 0.69 6.09 8.84
N ASN A 155 -0.18 5.10 8.72
CA ASN A 155 -0.60 4.59 7.42
C ASN A 155 -1.57 5.58 6.72
N GLN A 156 -1.82 5.38 5.43
CA GLN A 156 -2.60 6.34 4.65
C GLN A 156 -4.09 6.43 5.08
N ALA A 157 -4.61 5.45 5.82
CA ALA A 157 -5.97 5.55 6.37
C ALA A 157 -6.12 6.65 7.42
N GLU A 158 -5.02 7.06 8.06
CA GLU A 158 -5.04 8.20 9.01
C GLU A 158 -5.34 9.53 8.30
N ALA A 159 -5.14 9.61 6.98
CA ALA A 159 -5.46 10.79 6.18
C ALA A 159 -6.94 10.86 5.75
N ILE A 160 -7.76 9.87 6.04
CA ILE A 160 -9.18 9.88 5.72
C ILE A 160 -9.90 10.77 6.73
N SER A 161 -10.43 11.91 6.30
CA SER A 161 -11.21 12.81 7.13
C SER A 161 -12.71 12.48 7.12
N ALA A 162 -13.24 12.09 5.97
CA ALA A 162 -14.64 11.68 5.82
C ALA A 162 -14.80 10.69 4.69
N LEU A 163 -15.89 9.93 4.70
CA LEU A 163 -16.15 8.88 3.73
C LEU A 163 -17.63 8.83 3.37
N GLU A 164 -17.93 8.69 2.07
CA GLU A 164 -19.26 8.34 1.56
C GLU A 164 -19.25 6.87 1.13
N VAL A 165 -20.24 6.09 1.57
CA VAL A 165 -20.29 4.66 1.33
C VAL A 165 -21.70 4.21 0.93
N VAL A 166 -21.79 3.25 0.03
CA VAL A 166 -23.00 2.51 -0.31
C VAL A 166 -23.05 1.26 0.55
N LEU A 167 -24.12 1.12 1.33
CA LEU A 167 -24.39 -0.03 2.22
C LEU A 167 -25.04 -1.18 1.45
N SER A 168 -25.16 -2.33 2.09
CA SER A 168 -25.60 -3.58 1.43
C SER A 168 -27.03 -3.55 0.86
N ASP A 169 -27.87 -2.67 1.35
CA ASP A 169 -29.24 -2.45 0.83
C ASP A 169 -29.30 -1.42 -0.31
N GLY A 170 -28.14 -0.82 -0.70
CA GLY A 170 -28.04 0.25 -1.69
C GLY A 170 -28.23 1.65 -1.10
N SER A 171 -28.50 1.78 0.20
CA SER A 171 -28.58 3.09 0.85
C SER A 171 -27.19 3.75 0.93
N LEU A 172 -27.18 5.09 1.08
CA LEU A 172 -25.98 5.89 1.15
C LEU A 172 -25.76 6.37 2.60
N ALA A 173 -24.54 6.27 3.08
CA ALA A 173 -24.12 6.83 4.36
C ALA A 173 -22.93 7.77 4.17
N GLN A 174 -22.95 8.89 4.90
CA GLN A 174 -21.83 9.81 5.03
C GLN A 174 -21.26 9.70 6.44
N LEU A 175 -19.95 9.58 6.55
CA LEU A 175 -19.23 9.28 7.77
C LEU A 175 -18.17 10.35 8.09
N GLY A 176 -17.79 10.42 9.37
CA GLY A 176 -16.95 11.53 9.86
C GLY A 176 -17.77 12.81 9.98
N SER A 177 -17.14 13.98 9.84
CA SER A 177 -17.83 15.27 9.93
C SER A 177 -18.90 15.48 8.84
N TRP A 178 -18.81 14.76 7.70
CA TRP A 178 -19.85 14.76 6.66
C TRP A 178 -21.20 14.19 7.11
N ALA A 179 -21.25 13.47 8.22
CA ALA A 179 -22.51 12.92 8.73
C ALA A 179 -23.51 14.00 9.17
N VAL A 180 -23.07 15.25 9.26
CA VAL A 180 -23.90 16.41 9.63
C VAL A 180 -24.02 17.34 8.43
N ASP A 181 -25.25 17.63 8.01
CA ASP A 181 -25.51 18.50 6.87
C ASP A 181 -24.90 19.89 7.05
N GLY A 182 -24.27 20.41 6.00
CA GLY A 182 -23.58 21.70 6.00
C GLY A 182 -22.23 21.74 6.73
N VAL A 183 -21.77 20.63 7.31
CA VAL A 183 -20.45 20.55 7.96
C VAL A 183 -19.40 20.09 6.95
N PRO A 184 -18.26 20.81 6.79
CA PRO A 184 -17.18 20.39 5.90
C PRO A 184 -16.48 19.14 6.40
N PRO A 185 -15.76 18.41 5.51
CA PRO A 185 -15.16 17.12 5.83
C PRO A 185 -13.80 17.25 6.55
N PHE A 186 -13.77 17.89 7.71
CA PHE A 186 -12.52 18.19 8.43
C PHE A 186 -11.94 17.02 9.22
N GLY A 187 -12.73 16.00 9.61
CA GLY A 187 -12.21 14.95 10.46
C GLY A 187 -13.18 13.79 10.74
N ARG A 188 -12.60 12.71 11.28
CA ARG A 188 -13.31 11.49 11.70
C ARG A 188 -14.04 11.67 13.03
N VAL A 189 -13.59 12.62 13.82
CA VAL A 189 -14.11 13.01 15.15
C VAL A 189 -14.79 14.38 15.05
N PRO A 190 -15.71 14.77 15.99
CA PRO A 190 -15.97 14.15 17.29
C PRO A 190 -17.03 13.03 17.30
N LEU A 191 -17.64 12.70 16.17
CA LEU A 191 -18.60 11.59 16.12
C LEU A 191 -17.90 10.23 16.31
N PRO A 192 -18.64 9.15 16.67
CA PRO A 192 -18.09 7.81 16.68
C PRO A 192 -17.42 7.46 15.35
N ASP A 193 -16.18 6.96 15.40
CA ASP A 193 -15.42 6.63 14.20
C ASP A 193 -15.92 5.37 13.49
N LEU A 194 -16.95 5.53 12.66
CA LEU A 194 -17.47 4.44 11.84
C LEU A 194 -16.66 4.24 10.53
N ILE A 195 -15.73 5.15 10.19
CA ILE A 195 -14.81 4.97 9.05
C ILE A 195 -13.96 3.72 9.24
N GLY A 196 -13.61 3.37 10.48
CA GLY A 196 -12.91 2.15 10.84
C GLY A 196 -13.61 0.86 10.39
N LEU A 197 -14.93 0.86 10.15
CA LEU A 197 -15.67 -0.28 9.61
C LEU A 197 -15.40 -0.55 8.12
N PHE A 198 -14.68 0.35 7.44
CA PHE A 198 -14.32 0.22 6.02
C PHE A 198 -12.83 0.12 5.80
N VAL A 199 -12.01 0.58 6.76
CA VAL A 199 -10.54 0.54 6.68
C VAL A 199 -10.04 -0.86 7.05
N GLY A 200 -9.30 -1.50 6.14
CA GLY A 200 -8.75 -2.84 6.35
C GLY A 200 -9.74 -3.99 6.16
N TRP A 201 -11.02 -3.72 5.96
CA TRP A 201 -12.07 -4.72 5.77
C TRP A 201 -12.13 -5.30 4.34
N GLN A 202 -11.20 -4.91 3.46
CA GLN A 202 -11.05 -5.47 2.11
C GLN A 202 -12.34 -5.45 1.28
N GLY A 203 -13.20 -4.42 1.46
CA GLY A 203 -14.45 -4.27 0.72
C GLY A 203 -15.56 -5.25 1.14
N THR A 204 -15.47 -5.86 2.32
CA THR A 204 -16.48 -6.81 2.83
C THR A 204 -17.65 -6.15 3.55
N THR A 205 -17.60 -4.84 3.79
CA THR A 205 -18.58 -4.10 4.60
C THR A 205 -19.37 -3.04 3.83
N GLY A 206 -19.00 -2.74 2.59
CA GLY A 206 -19.64 -1.75 1.72
C GLY A 206 -18.73 -1.24 0.63
N ILE A 207 -19.29 -0.39 -0.24
CA ILE A 207 -18.58 0.24 -1.37
C ILE A 207 -18.40 1.72 -1.09
N ALA A 208 -17.19 2.16 -0.83
CA ALA A 208 -16.88 3.59 -0.68
C ALA A 208 -16.83 4.29 -2.04
N THR A 209 -17.46 5.46 -2.15
CA THR A 209 -17.68 6.20 -3.41
C THR A 209 -17.06 7.60 -3.42
N ARG A 210 -16.88 8.22 -2.27
CA ARG A 210 -16.16 9.49 -2.11
C ARG A 210 -15.36 9.49 -0.81
N MET A 211 -14.24 10.16 -0.82
CA MET A 211 -13.35 10.31 0.34
C MET A 211 -12.89 11.76 0.44
N ALA A 212 -12.98 12.32 1.62
CA ALA A 212 -12.21 13.51 1.97
C ALA A 212 -10.85 13.05 2.50
N PHE A 213 -9.80 13.51 1.84
CA PHE A 213 -8.43 13.06 2.03
C PHE A 213 -7.53 14.23 2.41
N GLN A 214 -6.83 14.12 3.52
CA GLN A 214 -5.92 15.17 4.01
C GLN A 214 -4.71 15.31 3.09
N LEU A 215 -4.38 16.57 2.80
CA LEU A 215 -3.15 17.00 2.14
C LEU A 215 -2.19 17.61 3.16
N TRP A 216 -0.96 17.86 2.73
CA TRP A 216 0.09 18.47 3.56
C TRP A 216 0.77 19.62 2.80
N PRO A 217 1.38 20.59 3.48
CA PRO A 217 2.20 21.60 2.85
C PRO A 217 3.30 20.99 1.98
N LEU A 218 3.49 21.57 0.79
CA LEU A 218 4.63 21.26 -0.08
C LEU A 218 5.77 22.20 0.29
N HIS A 219 6.79 21.67 0.97
CA HIS A 219 7.96 22.45 1.35
C HIS A 219 8.84 22.79 0.14
N PRO A 220 9.42 24.00 0.05
CA PRO A 220 10.23 24.41 -1.09
C PRO A 220 11.58 23.72 -1.17
N LEU A 221 12.12 23.26 -0.04
CA LEU A 221 13.39 22.55 0.02
C LEU A 221 13.18 21.08 0.31
N ASN A 222 13.77 20.23 -0.51
CA ASN A 222 13.76 18.79 -0.34
C ASN A 222 15.15 18.23 -0.65
N ARG A 223 15.66 17.35 0.21
CA ARG A 223 16.91 16.60 -0.02
C ARG A 223 16.70 15.13 0.26
N ARG A 224 17.09 14.30 -0.69
CA ARG A 224 17.14 12.85 -0.54
C ARG A 224 18.58 12.40 -0.43
N LEU A 225 18.90 11.79 0.71
CA LEU A 225 20.24 11.30 1.03
C LEU A 225 20.24 9.78 1.11
N PHE A 226 21.36 9.16 0.74
CA PHE A 226 21.56 7.72 0.84
C PHE A 226 22.78 7.42 1.71
N PHE A 227 22.68 6.32 2.48
CA PHE A 227 23.79 5.72 3.20
C PHE A 227 23.88 4.24 2.88
N LEU A 228 25.08 3.75 2.60
CA LEU A 228 25.32 2.31 2.50
C LEU A 228 25.65 1.77 3.89
N THR A 229 25.10 0.59 4.21
CA THR A 229 25.33 -0.10 5.48
C THR A 229 25.74 -1.54 5.20
N TYR A 230 26.55 -2.11 6.11
CA TYR A 230 27.22 -3.39 5.87
C TYR A 230 26.73 -4.51 6.79
N THR A 231 25.83 -4.19 7.72
CA THR A 231 25.12 -5.16 8.55
C THR A 231 23.65 -4.78 8.69
N PRO A 232 22.73 -5.74 8.86
CA PRO A 232 21.34 -5.43 9.19
C PRO A 232 21.21 -4.62 10.48
N ARG A 233 22.08 -4.88 11.46
CA ARG A 233 22.13 -4.14 12.74
C ARG A 233 22.43 -2.66 12.49
N ALA A 234 23.48 -2.33 11.72
CA ALA A 234 23.81 -0.95 11.38
C ALA A 234 22.60 -0.24 10.75
N THR A 235 21.92 -0.88 9.79
CA THR A 235 20.75 -0.33 9.12
C THR A 235 19.66 0.05 10.10
N PHE A 236 19.22 -0.91 10.91
CA PHE A 236 18.03 -0.71 11.76
C PHE A 236 18.34 0.12 13.00
N GLU A 237 19.57 0.11 13.49
CA GLU A 237 19.99 0.99 14.59
C GLU A 237 20.05 2.46 14.12
N ALA A 238 20.59 2.73 12.93
CA ALA A 238 20.56 4.06 12.34
C ALA A 238 19.11 4.55 12.16
N MET A 239 18.26 3.69 11.58
CA MET A 239 16.85 4.00 11.40
C MET A 239 16.18 4.37 12.74
N ARG A 240 16.39 3.57 13.78
CA ARG A 240 15.80 3.77 15.10
C ARG A 240 16.28 5.07 15.77
N ARG A 241 17.58 5.43 15.63
CA ARG A 241 18.13 6.66 16.23
C ARG A 241 17.73 7.90 15.43
N LEU A 242 17.75 7.83 14.10
CA LEU A 242 17.35 8.95 13.24
C LEU A 242 15.88 9.34 13.44
N VAL A 243 14.99 8.37 13.52
CA VAL A 243 13.57 8.64 13.78
C VAL A 243 13.34 9.42 15.08
N ARG A 244 14.10 9.11 16.13
CA ARG A 244 14.01 9.79 17.43
C ARG A 244 14.49 11.24 17.44
N THR A 245 15.19 11.68 16.39
CA THR A 245 15.57 13.09 16.25
C THR A 245 14.46 13.96 15.72
N GLU A 246 13.41 13.35 15.15
CA GLU A 246 12.32 14.03 14.41
C GLU A 246 12.81 14.90 13.24
N ALA A 247 14.10 14.82 12.88
CA ALA A 247 14.68 15.60 11.81
C ALA A 247 14.38 15.06 10.42
N VAL A 248 14.04 13.75 10.30
CA VAL A 248 13.77 13.10 9.02
C VAL A 248 12.27 13.05 8.74
N ASP A 249 11.89 13.36 7.51
CA ASP A 249 10.49 13.35 7.05
C ASP A 249 10.06 11.99 6.55
N ASP A 250 10.98 11.25 5.93
CA ASP A 250 10.84 9.84 5.56
C ASP A 250 12.20 9.13 5.66
N ILE A 251 12.16 7.85 5.97
CA ILE A 251 13.34 6.98 6.01
C ILE A 251 12.95 5.56 5.65
N GLY A 252 13.77 4.90 4.85
CA GLY A 252 13.62 3.48 4.57
C GLY A 252 14.95 2.79 4.37
N GLY A 253 14.96 1.51 4.71
CA GLY A 253 16.08 0.61 4.44
C GLY A 253 15.66 -0.42 3.40
N LEU A 254 16.43 -0.50 2.32
CA LEU A 254 16.26 -1.53 1.30
C LEU A 254 17.52 -2.39 1.27
N SER A 255 17.33 -3.72 1.21
CA SER A 255 18.45 -4.63 1.06
C SER A 255 19.20 -4.41 -0.26
N TRP A 256 20.49 -4.74 -0.29
CA TRP A 256 21.29 -4.54 -1.50
C TRP A 256 20.81 -5.31 -2.73
N PRO A 257 20.24 -6.53 -2.62
CA PRO A 257 19.54 -7.15 -3.76
C PRO A 257 18.43 -6.27 -4.34
N SER A 258 17.64 -5.55 -3.51
CA SER A 258 16.68 -4.55 -4.00
C SER A 258 17.37 -3.43 -4.78
N GLY A 259 18.53 -2.96 -4.28
CA GLY A 259 19.35 -1.95 -4.95
C GLY A 259 19.87 -2.42 -6.32
N LYS A 260 20.34 -3.68 -6.39
CA LYS A 260 20.76 -4.29 -7.67
C LYS A 260 19.62 -4.34 -8.69
N MET A 261 18.39 -4.67 -8.25
CA MET A 261 17.23 -4.65 -9.14
C MET A 261 16.95 -3.22 -9.65
N MET A 262 17.04 -2.23 -8.78
CA MET A 262 16.91 -0.81 -9.18
C MET A 262 17.98 -0.39 -10.20
N LEU A 263 19.17 -0.99 -10.14
CA LEU A 263 20.28 -0.76 -11.06
C LEU A 263 20.21 -1.61 -12.34
N GLY A 264 19.13 -2.38 -12.54
CA GLY A 264 18.87 -3.13 -13.76
C GLY A 264 19.31 -4.60 -13.74
N VAL A 265 19.55 -5.17 -12.57
CA VAL A 265 19.81 -6.62 -12.39
C VAL A 265 18.52 -7.32 -11.97
N PRO A 266 17.72 -7.89 -12.89
CA PRO A 266 16.37 -8.36 -12.57
C PRO A 266 16.33 -9.58 -11.64
N LYS A 267 17.40 -10.38 -11.61
CA LYS A 267 17.57 -11.55 -10.71
C LYS A 267 18.94 -11.46 -10.02
N PRO A 268 19.08 -10.68 -8.94
CA PRO A 268 20.34 -10.63 -8.20
C PRO A 268 20.68 -12.00 -7.59
N HIS A 269 21.98 -12.27 -7.44
CA HIS A 269 22.42 -13.46 -6.72
C HIS A 269 21.94 -13.43 -5.26
N PRO A 270 21.48 -14.56 -4.70
CA PRO A 270 21.01 -14.62 -3.30
C PRO A 270 22.07 -14.25 -2.28
N VAL A 271 23.33 -14.56 -2.56
CA VAL A 271 24.46 -14.25 -1.68
C VAL A 271 25.17 -13.00 -2.17
N LEU A 272 25.51 -12.10 -1.24
CA LEU A 272 26.26 -10.89 -1.54
C LEU A 272 27.73 -11.21 -1.87
N GLY A 273 28.31 -10.43 -2.77
CA GLY A 273 29.73 -10.48 -3.06
C GLY A 273 30.56 -9.85 -1.93
N ASP A 274 31.87 -10.15 -1.92
CA ASP A 274 32.81 -9.58 -0.95
C ASP A 274 32.82 -8.05 -1.02
N GLY A 275 32.65 -7.40 0.12
CA GLY A 275 32.67 -5.94 0.23
C GLY A 275 31.38 -5.23 -0.22
N GLU A 276 30.38 -5.95 -0.72
CA GLU A 276 29.10 -5.34 -1.04
C GLU A 276 28.35 -4.90 0.24
N PRO A 277 27.63 -3.76 0.21
CA PRO A 277 26.78 -3.37 1.31
C PRO A 277 25.64 -4.38 1.52
N THR A 278 25.12 -4.47 2.73
CA THR A 278 23.94 -5.32 3.03
C THR A 278 22.64 -4.60 2.73
N PHE A 279 22.60 -3.29 3.03
CA PHE A 279 21.47 -2.41 2.77
C PHE A 279 21.94 -1.04 2.30
N PHE A 280 20.98 -0.28 1.75
CA PHE A 280 21.07 1.17 1.69
C PHE A 280 19.88 1.78 2.44
N LEU A 281 20.17 2.86 3.17
CA LEU A 281 19.16 3.72 3.77
C LEU A 281 18.92 4.90 2.82
N TYR A 282 17.68 5.26 2.58
CA TYR A 282 17.34 6.58 2.06
C TYR A 282 16.69 7.40 3.16
N LEU A 283 16.90 8.71 3.10
CA LEU A 283 16.36 9.71 4.01
C LEU A 283 15.83 10.87 3.19
N ASP A 284 14.60 11.30 3.47
CA ASP A 284 14.05 12.53 2.93
C ASP A 284 14.02 13.59 4.04
N LEU A 285 14.57 14.75 3.72
CA LEU A 285 14.54 15.95 4.55
C LEU A 285 13.80 17.04 3.77
N THR A 286 12.84 17.69 4.38
CA THR A 286 12.14 18.84 3.82
C THR A 286 12.30 20.05 4.74
N ALA A 287 12.33 21.26 4.20
CA ALA A 287 12.47 22.48 4.98
C ALA A 287 11.84 23.69 4.27
N GLU A 288 11.49 24.71 5.05
CA GLU A 288 11.03 26.00 4.53
C GLU A 288 12.21 26.91 4.15
N ILE A 289 13.29 26.85 4.93
CA ILE A 289 14.46 27.72 4.77
C ILE A 289 15.77 26.93 4.83
N PRO A 290 16.86 27.43 4.24
CA PRO A 290 18.15 26.73 4.23
C PRO A 290 18.71 26.45 5.62
N GLU A 291 18.49 27.32 6.59
CA GLU A 291 18.97 27.18 7.98
C GLU A 291 18.33 25.97 8.67
N GLU A 292 17.02 25.75 8.44
CA GLU A 292 16.32 24.55 8.93
C GLU A 292 16.93 23.28 8.32
N MET A 293 17.13 23.28 7.00
CA MET A 293 17.77 22.15 6.31
C MET A 293 19.14 21.84 6.89
N ALA A 294 19.97 22.85 7.10
CA ALA A 294 21.31 22.68 7.67
C ALA A 294 21.29 22.08 9.09
N VAL A 295 20.29 22.47 9.92
CA VAL A 295 20.12 21.88 11.26
C VAL A 295 19.72 20.40 11.14
N LYS A 296 18.77 20.05 10.28
CA LYS A 296 18.34 18.66 10.04
C LYS A 296 19.52 17.78 9.58
N GLU A 297 20.31 18.25 8.61
CA GLU A 297 21.51 17.58 8.12
C GLU A 297 22.55 17.36 9.23
N LYS A 298 22.78 18.37 10.06
CA LYS A 298 23.70 18.26 11.21
C LYS A 298 23.23 17.22 12.22
N LEU A 299 21.93 17.10 12.47
CA LEU A 299 21.38 16.07 13.35
C LEU A 299 21.56 14.67 12.76
N VAL A 300 21.31 14.50 11.47
CA VAL A 300 21.56 13.24 10.75
C VAL A 300 23.04 12.86 10.87
N GLN A 301 23.93 13.79 10.53
CA GLN A 301 25.38 13.55 10.59
C GLN A 301 25.84 13.16 11.99
N ARG A 302 25.36 13.84 13.03
CA ARG A 302 25.70 13.52 14.43
C ARG A 302 25.30 12.10 14.82
N VAL A 303 24.13 11.62 14.38
CA VAL A 303 23.70 10.25 14.65
C VAL A 303 24.60 9.24 13.96
N ILE A 304 24.91 9.47 12.69
CA ILE A 304 25.77 8.56 11.89
C ILE A 304 27.19 8.53 12.45
N ASP A 305 27.76 9.69 12.83
CA ASP A 305 29.10 9.77 13.40
C ASP A 305 29.18 9.07 14.77
N GLY A 306 28.12 9.17 15.59
CA GLY A 306 28.00 8.42 16.82
C GLY A 306 28.01 6.90 16.59
N LEU A 307 27.29 6.44 15.60
CA LEU A 307 27.27 5.02 15.24
C LEU A 307 28.61 4.53 14.64
N ARG A 308 29.28 5.38 13.85
CA ARG A 308 30.66 5.10 13.38
C ARG A 308 31.66 4.96 14.55
N ALA A 309 31.53 5.83 15.55
CA ALA A 309 32.36 5.75 16.76
C ALA A 309 32.10 4.48 17.58
N GLU A 310 30.91 3.89 17.46
CA GLU A 310 30.58 2.59 18.06
C GLU A 310 31.04 1.39 17.20
N GLY A 311 31.74 1.63 16.09
CA GLY A 311 32.32 0.61 15.23
C GLY A 311 31.48 0.17 14.05
N GLU A 312 30.32 0.79 13.82
CA GLU A 312 29.47 0.44 12.67
C GLU A 312 29.97 1.17 11.40
N ARG A 313 29.92 0.47 10.25
CA ARG A 313 30.36 1.02 8.97
C ARG A 313 29.21 1.66 8.21
N TYR A 314 29.36 2.95 7.87
CA TYR A 314 28.45 3.72 7.02
C TYR A 314 29.22 4.46 5.94
N GLU A 315 28.82 4.34 4.69
CA GLU A 315 29.29 5.17 3.59
C GLU A 315 28.17 6.15 3.17
N GLY A 316 28.53 7.41 3.01
CA GLY A 316 27.58 8.52 2.74
C GLY A 316 27.78 9.67 3.73
N PRO A 317 26.94 10.70 3.69
CA PRO A 317 25.72 10.79 2.87
C PRO A 317 26.02 10.94 1.38
N ILE A 318 25.23 10.27 0.54
CA ILE A 318 25.27 10.39 -0.91
C ILE A 318 23.96 11.08 -1.33
N ASP A 319 24.05 12.28 -1.91
CA ASP A 319 22.89 12.98 -2.41
C ASP A 319 22.37 12.33 -3.68
N VAL A 320 21.05 12.25 -3.85
CA VAL A 320 20.41 11.65 -5.04
C VAL A 320 20.90 12.30 -6.33
N SER A 321 21.15 13.61 -6.33
CA SER A 321 21.69 14.34 -7.49
C SER A 321 23.06 13.83 -7.92
N THR A 322 23.88 13.34 -6.98
CA THR A 322 25.16 12.70 -7.28
C THR A 322 24.96 11.33 -7.94
N LEU A 323 24.00 10.54 -7.44
CA LEU A 323 23.66 9.25 -8.05
C LEU A 323 23.12 9.41 -9.47
N VAL A 324 22.29 10.43 -9.71
CA VAL A 324 21.76 10.74 -11.06
C VAL A 324 22.85 11.13 -12.04
N LYS A 325 23.91 11.85 -11.59
CA LYS A 325 25.06 12.18 -12.45
C LYS A 325 25.85 10.94 -12.86
N VAL A 326 25.96 9.96 -11.97
CA VAL A 326 26.68 8.69 -12.23
C VAL A 326 25.81 7.75 -13.08
N ASN A 327 24.53 7.65 -12.77
CA ASN A 327 23.56 6.83 -13.48
C ASN A 327 22.24 7.60 -13.66
N PRO A 328 21.96 8.17 -14.87
CA PRO A 328 20.74 8.94 -15.13
C PRO A 328 19.44 8.17 -14.85
N ALA A 329 19.45 6.83 -14.91
CA ALA A 329 18.28 6.01 -14.57
C ALA A 329 17.85 6.17 -13.10
N MET A 330 18.72 6.64 -12.22
CA MET A 330 18.40 6.95 -10.83
C MET A 330 17.49 8.18 -10.68
N GLY A 331 17.31 8.97 -11.75
CA GLY A 331 16.38 10.12 -11.76
C GLY A 331 14.94 9.74 -11.44
N LYS A 332 14.51 8.53 -11.81
CA LYS A 332 13.18 8.01 -11.46
C LYS A 332 12.93 7.78 -9.97
N PHE A 333 13.98 7.80 -9.14
CA PHE A 333 13.90 7.71 -7.69
C PHE A 333 14.11 9.06 -6.98
N ALA A 334 14.30 10.13 -7.75
CA ALA A 334 14.52 11.46 -7.21
C ALA A 334 13.22 12.18 -6.82
N ASP A 335 12.08 11.78 -7.40
CA ASP A 335 10.78 12.42 -7.18
C ASP A 335 9.68 11.38 -6.92
N PHE A 336 8.51 11.85 -6.50
CA PHE A 336 7.30 11.06 -6.28
C PHE A 336 6.22 11.39 -7.34
N PRO A 337 5.39 10.42 -7.69
CA PRO A 337 5.42 9.00 -7.33
C PRO A 337 6.60 8.26 -7.95
N THR A 338 7.19 7.34 -7.20
CA THR A 338 8.35 6.57 -7.68
C THR A 338 7.95 5.54 -8.73
N HIS A 339 8.72 5.43 -9.80
CA HIS A 339 8.53 4.39 -10.82
C HIS A 339 9.11 3.05 -10.36
N LEU A 340 8.31 2.00 -10.37
CA LEU A 340 8.68 0.65 -9.92
C LEU A 340 8.80 -0.35 -11.06
N ASP A 341 9.06 0.10 -12.28
CA ASP A 341 9.13 -0.72 -13.48
C ASP A 341 10.08 -1.92 -13.30
N PHE A 342 11.15 -1.73 -12.54
CA PHE A 342 12.12 -2.79 -12.21
C PHE A 342 11.51 -3.96 -11.42
N LEU A 343 10.36 -3.81 -10.79
CA LEU A 343 9.60 -4.86 -10.13
C LEU A 343 8.39 -5.31 -10.96
N THR A 344 7.62 -4.34 -11.50
CA THR A 344 6.36 -4.62 -12.18
C THR A 344 6.55 -5.21 -13.57
N ASP A 345 7.64 -4.85 -14.25
CA ASP A 345 7.96 -5.28 -15.61
C ASP A 345 8.95 -6.47 -15.63
N HIS A 346 9.00 -7.22 -14.53
CA HIS A 346 9.84 -8.41 -14.43
C HIS A 346 9.47 -9.44 -15.52
N PRO A 347 10.44 -10.02 -16.23
CA PRO A 347 10.19 -10.93 -17.37
C PRO A 347 9.31 -12.14 -17.04
N GLY A 348 9.32 -12.62 -15.80
CA GLY A 348 8.45 -13.71 -15.33
C GLY A 348 7.00 -13.28 -15.06
N GLY A 349 6.72 -11.98 -14.99
CA GLY A 349 5.39 -11.41 -14.74
C GLY A 349 4.83 -11.63 -13.34
N GLY A 350 5.52 -12.37 -12.48
CA GLY A 350 5.10 -12.65 -11.12
C GLY A 350 5.76 -11.72 -10.11
N LEU A 351 4.96 -11.13 -9.24
CA LEU A 351 5.40 -10.28 -8.13
C LEU A 351 4.51 -10.51 -6.92
N THR A 352 5.12 -10.82 -5.81
CA THR A 352 4.42 -11.00 -4.52
C THR A 352 5.25 -10.47 -3.37
N TRP A 353 4.65 -10.29 -2.23
CA TRP A 353 5.36 -9.95 -1.01
C TRP A 353 4.68 -10.48 0.25
N ILE A 354 5.48 -10.73 1.27
CA ILE A 354 5.02 -10.79 2.66
C ILE A 354 5.31 -9.45 3.32
N GLY A 355 4.27 -8.61 3.41
CA GLY A 355 4.36 -7.29 4.03
C GLY A 355 3.74 -7.29 5.41
N THR A 356 4.51 -6.93 6.42
CA THR A 356 4.07 -6.98 7.81
C THR A 356 4.29 -5.66 8.52
N TYR A 357 3.48 -5.40 9.54
CA TYR A 357 3.73 -4.38 10.56
C TYR A 357 4.24 -5.03 11.83
N GLY A 358 5.20 -4.39 12.49
CA GLY A 358 5.75 -4.89 13.75
C GLY A 358 6.68 -3.89 14.43
N PRO A 359 7.18 -4.24 15.62
CA PRO A 359 8.02 -3.34 16.41
C PRO A 359 9.43 -3.20 15.81
N LEU A 360 9.93 -1.95 15.73
CA LEU A 360 11.26 -1.65 15.18
C LEU A 360 12.38 -2.37 15.92
N SER A 361 12.22 -2.63 17.20
CA SER A 361 13.22 -3.34 18.02
C SER A 361 13.51 -4.77 17.56
N ARG A 362 12.61 -5.37 16.77
CA ARG A 362 12.74 -6.74 16.25
C ARG A 362 13.12 -6.81 14.77
N PHE A 363 13.37 -5.67 14.12
CA PHE A 363 13.67 -5.62 12.69
C PHE A 363 14.95 -6.38 12.33
N THR A 364 16.01 -6.22 13.11
CA THR A 364 17.29 -6.90 12.85
C THR A 364 17.12 -8.42 12.82
N ASP A 365 16.55 -8.98 13.89
CA ASP A 365 16.39 -10.43 14.04
C ASP A 365 15.44 -11.01 12.98
N ALA A 366 14.35 -10.29 12.68
CA ALA A 366 13.40 -10.71 11.67
C ALA A 366 13.99 -10.64 10.26
N ALA A 367 14.74 -9.59 9.94
CA ALA A 367 15.38 -9.44 8.62
C ALA A 367 16.46 -10.50 8.39
N VAL A 368 17.24 -10.86 9.42
CA VAL A 368 18.24 -11.92 9.32
C VAL A 368 17.57 -13.27 9.09
N ALA A 369 16.65 -13.67 9.98
CA ALA A 369 16.00 -14.98 9.90
C ALA A 369 15.22 -15.18 8.59
N CYS A 370 14.44 -14.17 8.18
CA CYS A 370 13.67 -14.24 6.93
C CYS A 370 14.57 -14.12 5.69
N GLY A 371 15.67 -13.38 5.77
CA GLY A 371 16.70 -13.34 4.73
C GLY A 371 17.34 -14.71 4.51
N GLU A 372 17.64 -15.45 5.59
CA GLU A 372 18.15 -16.83 5.53
C GLU A 372 17.14 -17.80 4.89
N ILE A 373 15.84 -17.65 5.19
CA ILE A 373 14.78 -18.43 4.53
C ILE A 373 14.83 -18.20 3.02
N MET A 374 14.90 -16.95 2.57
CA MET A 374 14.99 -16.66 1.14
C MET A 374 16.26 -17.23 0.51
N MET A 375 17.41 -16.99 1.11
CA MET A 375 18.70 -17.44 0.56
C MET A 375 18.78 -18.98 0.41
N ARG A 376 18.36 -19.74 1.42
CA ARG A 376 18.40 -21.22 1.34
C ARG A 376 17.43 -21.80 0.31
N THR A 377 16.42 -21.03 -0.10
CA THR A 377 15.50 -21.42 -1.18
C THR A 377 15.90 -20.86 -2.55
N GLY A 378 17.09 -20.25 -2.64
CA GLY A 378 17.64 -19.71 -3.88
C GLY A 378 17.04 -18.37 -4.29
N LEU A 379 16.31 -17.70 -3.39
CA LEU A 379 15.76 -16.36 -3.63
C LEU A 379 16.65 -15.28 -3.04
N PRO A 380 16.87 -14.16 -3.74
CA PRO A 380 17.58 -13.02 -3.16
C PRO A 380 16.75 -12.43 -2.00
N PRO A 381 17.38 -12.06 -0.87
CA PRO A 381 16.68 -11.45 0.26
C PRO A 381 16.30 -10.00 -0.06
N THR A 382 15.25 -9.83 -0.84
CA THR A 382 14.73 -8.52 -1.27
C THR A 382 13.86 -7.94 -0.16
N ILE A 383 14.44 -7.08 0.67
CA ILE A 383 13.82 -6.55 1.89
C ILE A 383 13.56 -5.06 1.73
N VAL A 384 12.37 -4.63 2.12
CA VAL A 384 11.99 -3.21 2.25
C VAL A 384 11.51 -2.98 3.67
N SER A 385 12.11 -1.99 4.34
CA SER A 385 11.78 -1.63 5.71
C SER A 385 11.55 -0.13 5.84
N ARG A 386 10.53 0.25 6.62
CA ARG A 386 10.24 1.67 6.91
C ARG A 386 9.61 1.81 8.28
N PRO A 387 10.11 2.72 9.13
CA PRO A 387 9.44 3.07 10.38
C PRO A 387 8.17 3.89 10.08
N MET A 388 7.22 3.80 10.98
CA MET A 388 5.92 4.47 10.88
C MET A 388 5.54 5.10 12.21
N ARG A 389 4.70 6.15 12.15
CA ARG A 389 4.09 6.84 13.31
C ARG A 389 5.14 7.16 14.38
N GLY A 390 6.15 7.97 14.02
CA GLY A 390 7.23 8.34 14.94
C GLY A 390 8.11 7.17 15.41
N GLY A 391 8.10 6.05 14.70
CA GLY A 391 8.88 4.87 15.05
C GLY A 391 8.24 3.93 16.09
N HIS A 392 6.95 4.11 16.40
CA HIS A 392 6.23 3.18 17.30
C HIS A 392 6.15 1.77 16.72
N TYR A 393 6.00 1.67 15.41
CA TYR A 393 6.06 0.42 14.65
C TYR A 393 6.60 0.72 13.25
N GLY A 394 6.76 -0.29 12.45
CA GLY A 394 7.18 -0.09 11.07
C GLY A 394 6.78 -1.25 10.18
N VAL A 395 7.03 -1.08 8.89
CA VAL A 395 6.85 -2.14 7.90
C VAL A 395 8.17 -2.88 7.69
N LEU A 396 8.08 -4.19 7.67
CA LEU A 396 9.12 -5.09 7.18
C LEU A 396 8.47 -5.97 6.10
N ARG A 397 9.01 -5.89 4.88
CA ARG A 397 8.44 -6.52 3.69
C ARG A 397 9.51 -7.34 2.97
N PHE A 398 9.14 -8.55 2.60
CA PHE A 398 9.95 -9.45 1.78
C PHE A 398 9.28 -9.59 0.42
N VAL A 399 9.99 -9.21 -0.63
CA VAL A 399 9.49 -9.14 -2.00
C VAL A 399 10.06 -10.29 -2.80
N THR A 400 9.22 -10.99 -3.55
CA THR A 400 9.61 -12.07 -4.43
C THR A 400 9.11 -11.80 -5.84
N VAL A 401 10.02 -11.84 -6.80
CA VAL A 401 9.70 -11.89 -8.24
C VAL A 401 9.89 -13.31 -8.73
N PHE A 402 8.97 -13.78 -9.58
CA PHE A 402 8.95 -15.17 -10.02
C PHE A 402 8.36 -15.31 -11.43
N ASP A 403 8.57 -16.45 -12.08
CA ASP A 403 7.93 -16.75 -13.35
C ASP A 403 6.56 -17.40 -13.11
N LYS A 404 5.49 -16.65 -13.41
CA LYS A 404 4.10 -17.14 -13.29
C LYS A 404 3.80 -18.34 -14.19
N LYS A 405 4.57 -18.54 -15.26
CA LYS A 405 4.39 -19.65 -16.21
C LYS A 405 5.11 -20.92 -15.80
N ASP A 406 6.05 -20.82 -14.84
CA ASP A 406 6.75 -21.99 -14.28
C ASP A 406 6.04 -22.48 -13.01
N PRO A 407 5.34 -23.64 -13.05
CA PRO A 407 4.66 -24.18 -11.88
C PRO A 407 5.60 -24.45 -10.69
N ASN A 408 6.87 -24.75 -10.95
CA ASN A 408 7.86 -25.00 -9.89
C ASN A 408 8.23 -23.69 -9.20
N ASP A 409 8.37 -22.59 -9.95
CA ASP A 409 8.67 -21.26 -9.39
C ASP A 409 7.47 -20.74 -8.58
N VAL A 410 6.25 -20.95 -9.08
CA VAL A 410 5.01 -20.64 -8.35
C VAL A 410 4.91 -21.45 -7.05
N ALA A 411 5.14 -22.77 -7.10
CA ALA A 411 5.09 -23.63 -5.92
C ALA A 411 6.15 -23.25 -4.88
N ARG A 412 7.39 -22.97 -5.33
CA ARG A 412 8.47 -22.47 -4.48
C ARG A 412 8.09 -21.16 -3.81
N THR A 413 7.53 -20.20 -4.56
CA THR A 413 7.10 -18.90 -4.05
C THR A 413 6.02 -19.06 -2.98
N ARG A 414 5.01 -19.91 -3.19
CA ARG A 414 3.98 -20.22 -2.20
C ARG A 414 4.58 -20.80 -0.90
N ALA A 415 5.49 -21.75 -1.03
CA ALA A 415 6.13 -22.35 0.14
C ALA A 415 6.95 -21.34 0.95
N VAL A 416 7.75 -20.52 0.27
CA VAL A 416 8.56 -19.48 0.91
C VAL A 416 7.66 -18.41 1.57
N ASN A 417 6.62 -17.94 0.90
CA ASN A 417 5.69 -16.96 1.46
C ASN A 417 5.04 -17.49 2.74
N ARG A 418 4.64 -18.75 2.77
CA ARG A 418 4.08 -19.38 3.98
C ARG A 418 5.08 -19.43 5.12
N GLU A 419 6.31 -19.82 4.84
CA GLU A 419 7.38 -19.89 5.84
C GLU A 419 7.72 -18.49 6.39
N LEU A 420 7.87 -17.49 5.50
CA LEU A 420 8.08 -16.09 5.89
C LEU A 420 6.96 -15.56 6.78
N LEU A 421 5.69 -15.83 6.43
CA LEU A 421 4.55 -15.41 7.23
C LEU A 421 4.61 -15.98 8.66
N LEU A 422 4.87 -17.28 8.79
CA LEU A 422 4.93 -17.94 10.10
C LEU A 422 6.10 -17.44 10.94
N GLU A 423 7.29 -17.30 10.32
CA GLU A 423 8.48 -16.79 11.00
C GLU A 423 8.31 -15.34 11.47
N LEU A 424 7.77 -14.47 10.62
CA LEU A 424 7.46 -13.09 10.98
C LEU A 424 6.43 -13.01 12.10
N THR A 425 5.38 -13.83 12.04
CA THR A 425 4.36 -13.87 13.08
C THR A 425 4.94 -14.34 14.42
N ASN A 426 5.82 -15.34 14.43
CA ASN A 426 6.51 -15.81 15.63
C ASN A 426 7.40 -14.72 16.25
N ARG A 427 7.92 -13.78 15.42
CA ARG A 427 8.72 -12.64 15.87
C ARG A 427 7.90 -11.40 16.21
N GLY A 428 6.54 -11.49 16.19
CA GLY A 428 5.65 -10.41 16.59
C GLY A 428 5.34 -9.42 15.47
N PHE A 429 5.41 -9.88 14.22
CA PHE A 429 4.95 -9.12 13.05
C PHE A 429 3.62 -9.66 12.56
N LEU A 430 2.74 -8.76 12.10
CA LEU A 430 1.43 -9.11 11.58
C LEU A 430 1.28 -8.64 10.13
N MET A 431 0.84 -9.54 9.26
CA MET A 431 0.64 -9.22 7.85
C MET A 431 -0.51 -8.23 7.67
N TYR A 432 -0.29 -7.17 6.89
CA TYR A 432 -1.31 -6.24 6.42
C TYR A 432 -1.65 -6.55 4.95
N LYS A 433 -2.84 -6.12 4.48
CA LYS A 433 -3.35 -6.51 3.15
C LYS A 433 -3.35 -8.04 2.99
N THR A 434 -3.92 -8.72 3.98
CA THR A 434 -3.77 -10.15 4.21
C THR A 434 -4.55 -10.96 3.18
N PRO A 435 -3.90 -11.79 2.33
CA PRO A 435 -4.56 -12.71 1.42
C PRO A 435 -5.39 -13.77 2.16
N VAL A 436 -6.32 -14.41 1.46
CA VAL A 436 -7.17 -15.46 2.03
C VAL A 436 -6.34 -16.62 2.62
N TRP A 437 -5.30 -17.06 1.89
CA TRP A 437 -4.43 -18.13 2.38
C TRP A 437 -3.70 -17.75 3.67
N ALA A 438 -3.18 -16.52 3.75
CA ALA A 438 -2.47 -16.04 4.94
C ALA A 438 -3.44 -15.83 6.11
N TRP A 439 -4.65 -15.39 5.85
CA TRP A 439 -5.70 -15.33 6.87
C TRP A 439 -5.99 -16.70 7.47
N ASN A 440 -6.12 -17.73 6.63
CA ASN A 440 -6.36 -19.11 7.07
C ASN A 440 -5.21 -19.64 7.95
N GLU A 441 -3.95 -19.32 7.63
CA GLU A 441 -2.79 -19.64 8.47
C GLU A 441 -2.79 -18.92 9.82
N LEU A 442 -3.25 -17.67 9.86
CA LEU A 442 -3.25 -16.85 11.07
C LEU A 442 -4.47 -17.09 11.96
N LYS A 443 -5.61 -17.46 11.38
CA LYS A 443 -6.90 -17.62 12.07
C LYS A 443 -6.82 -18.51 13.34
N PRO A 444 -6.12 -19.65 13.37
CA PRO A 444 -5.98 -20.47 14.57
C PRO A 444 -5.27 -19.77 15.74
N ARG A 445 -4.54 -18.70 15.48
CA ARG A 445 -3.76 -17.92 16.46
C ARG A 445 -4.47 -16.63 16.88
N MET A 446 -5.61 -16.32 16.29
CA MET A 446 -6.37 -15.09 16.58
C MET A 446 -7.25 -15.27 17.80
N ASP A 447 -7.49 -14.16 18.48
CA ASP A 447 -8.42 -14.14 19.62
C ASP A 447 -9.85 -14.51 19.17
N PRO A 448 -10.49 -15.50 19.81
CA PRO A 448 -11.84 -15.95 19.44
C PRO A 448 -12.90 -14.84 19.56
N GLY A 449 -12.74 -13.94 20.54
CA GLY A 449 -13.63 -12.80 20.73
C GLY A 449 -13.58 -11.82 19.56
N MET A 450 -12.36 -11.54 19.07
CA MET A 450 -12.17 -10.72 17.87
C MET A 450 -12.82 -11.36 16.63
N LEU A 451 -12.59 -12.65 16.39
CA LEU A 451 -13.21 -13.37 15.27
C LEU A 451 -14.74 -13.35 15.32
N LYS A 452 -15.31 -13.56 16.53
CA LYS A 452 -16.75 -13.46 16.77
C LYS A 452 -17.27 -12.05 16.45
N LEU A 453 -16.59 -11.02 16.96
CA LEU A 453 -16.97 -9.62 16.70
C LEU A 453 -16.91 -9.27 15.22
N MET A 454 -15.87 -9.68 14.52
CA MET A 454 -15.75 -9.49 13.07
C MET A 454 -16.92 -10.14 12.31
N GLY A 455 -17.29 -11.36 12.67
CA GLY A 455 -18.45 -12.05 12.08
C GLY A 455 -19.76 -11.33 12.36
N GLN A 456 -19.95 -10.78 13.56
CA GLN A 456 -21.13 -9.98 13.92
C GLN A 456 -21.20 -8.68 13.14
N VAL A 457 -20.10 -7.95 13.01
CA VAL A 457 -20.00 -6.73 12.19
C VAL A 457 -20.29 -7.04 10.72
N LYS A 458 -19.68 -8.10 10.16
CA LYS A 458 -19.96 -8.53 8.78
C LYS A 458 -21.44 -8.83 8.60
N HIS A 459 -22.07 -9.59 9.50
CA HIS A 459 -23.50 -9.92 9.40
C HIS A 459 -24.39 -8.68 9.47
N LEU A 460 -24.05 -7.70 10.30
CA LEU A 460 -24.77 -6.42 10.40
C LEU A 460 -24.62 -5.59 9.13
N MET A 461 -23.40 -5.48 8.61
CA MET A 461 -23.07 -4.61 7.50
C MET A 461 -23.43 -5.22 6.14
N ASP A 462 -23.43 -6.54 6.03
CA ASP A 462 -23.72 -7.28 4.78
C ASP A 462 -24.54 -8.56 5.08
N PRO A 463 -25.83 -8.39 5.44
CA PRO A 463 -26.71 -9.53 5.72
C PRO A 463 -26.96 -10.43 4.50
N TYR A 464 -26.79 -9.89 3.28
CA TYR A 464 -26.93 -10.63 2.02
C TYR A 464 -25.67 -11.41 1.63
N ARG A 465 -24.54 -11.16 2.31
CA ARG A 465 -23.23 -11.80 2.08
C ARG A 465 -22.72 -11.67 0.63
N HIS A 466 -22.97 -10.53 0.01
CA HIS A 466 -22.60 -10.29 -1.39
C HIS A 466 -21.34 -9.41 -1.55
N PHE A 467 -20.87 -8.72 -0.51
CA PHE A 467 -19.66 -7.92 -0.58
C PHE A 467 -18.41 -8.77 -0.37
N ASN A 468 -17.63 -8.91 -1.44
CA ASN A 468 -16.30 -9.52 -1.51
C ASN A 468 -16.16 -10.80 -0.65
N PRO A 469 -16.99 -11.81 -0.86
CA PRO A 469 -17.06 -12.99 -0.02
C PRO A 469 -15.73 -13.75 -0.01
N GLY A 470 -15.45 -14.43 1.13
CA GLY A 470 -14.23 -15.20 1.33
C GLY A 470 -13.02 -14.38 1.81
N LYS A 471 -13.02 -13.06 1.67
CA LYS A 471 -11.94 -12.23 2.24
C LYS A 471 -12.06 -12.15 3.75
N LEU A 472 -10.91 -12.16 4.44
CA LEU A 472 -10.82 -12.19 5.92
C LEU A 472 -11.57 -13.39 6.55
N GLY A 473 -11.84 -14.44 5.78
CA GLY A 473 -12.61 -15.60 6.23
C GLY A 473 -14.08 -15.30 6.57
N LEU A 474 -14.64 -14.26 5.93
CA LEU A 474 -15.99 -13.73 6.12
C LEU A 474 -16.90 -13.99 4.93
#